data_53a745ccb3a9e22c2f93fac7a07f41da
#
_entry.id   53a745ccb3a9e22c2f93fac7a07f41da
#
_cell.length_a   1.000
_cell.length_b   1.000
_cell.length_c   1.000
_cell.angle_alpha   90.00
_cell.angle_beta   90.00
_cell.angle_gamma   90.00
#
_symmetry.space_group_name_H-M   'P 1'
#
loop_
_entity.id
_entity.type
_entity.pdbx_description
1 polymer ?
#
loop_
_entity_poly.entity_id
_entity_poly.type
_entity_poly.pdbx_seq_one_letter_code
_entity_poly.pdbx_strand_id
1 'polypeptide(L)'
;MSPLPTARLLIVDDDPNNIRLLASIFDQDYDILFALNGQEAIDISLLERPDLIILDVMMPDLDGYTVCRTIKNHPHTKDIPIVFLTAHCDVEEEIRGLEMGAADFISKPFYPKIVKIRVSNQIELKYAREKLTKLAITDGLTGIANRRYFDDQLAHEWTRARRLNQTLAIAMIDVDWFKKYNDHYGHQGGDDCLQQVANVLSNVAKRDSDFVARYGGEEFAIILPMTQAENALELSKNICLALSNLELPHVLSDFGHVTLSVGVAVGCPKQNTTPRNLLLNADKALYTAKENGRNRAVLFVETG
;
A
#
# COMPACT_ATOMS: atom_id res chain seq x y z
N MET A 1 -1.47 -23.95 2.25
CA MET A 1 -1.42 -22.86 1.25
C MET A 1 -2.84 -22.56 0.86
N SER A 2 -3.38 -21.41 1.23
CA SER A 2 -4.67 -20.99 0.69
C SER A 2 -4.56 -20.84 -0.81
N PRO A 3 -5.52 -21.30 -1.62
CA PRO A 3 -5.51 -21.08 -3.05
C PRO A 3 -5.43 -19.56 -3.27
N LEU A 4 -4.56 -19.13 -4.19
CA LEU A 4 -4.54 -17.74 -4.65
C LEU A 4 -5.97 -17.39 -5.12
N PRO A 5 -6.49 -16.21 -4.80
CA PRO A 5 -7.78 -15.80 -5.30
C PRO A 5 -7.75 -15.89 -6.84
N THR A 6 -8.78 -16.48 -7.41
CA THR A 6 -8.93 -16.59 -8.87
C THR A 6 -8.92 -15.18 -9.45
N ALA A 7 -8.03 -14.91 -10.42
CA ALA A 7 -7.94 -13.57 -11.02
C ALA A 7 -9.23 -13.21 -11.73
N ARG A 8 -9.67 -11.96 -11.65
CA ARG A 8 -10.89 -11.44 -12.29
C ARG A 8 -10.57 -10.83 -13.66
N LEU A 9 -11.26 -11.31 -14.67
CA LEU A 9 -11.10 -10.88 -16.06
C LEU A 9 -12.37 -10.16 -16.52
N LEU A 10 -12.29 -8.88 -16.89
CA LEU A 10 -13.41 -8.15 -17.49
C LEU A 10 -13.32 -8.23 -19.02
N ILE A 11 -14.38 -8.73 -19.65
CA ILE A 11 -14.53 -8.80 -21.10
C ILE A 11 -15.55 -7.76 -21.55
N VAL A 12 -15.16 -6.89 -22.47
CA VAL A 12 -15.95 -5.77 -22.96
C VAL A 12 -16.07 -5.86 -24.48
N ASP A 13 -17.27 -6.08 -24.97
CA ASP A 13 -17.59 -6.14 -26.41
C ASP A 13 -19.11 -5.88 -26.56
N ASP A 14 -19.54 -5.16 -27.57
CA ASP A 14 -20.97 -4.86 -27.82
C ASP A 14 -21.73 -6.09 -28.43
N ASP A 15 -20.99 -7.08 -28.95
CA ASP A 15 -21.57 -8.35 -29.39
C ASP A 15 -21.50 -9.42 -28.28
N PRO A 16 -22.66 -9.85 -27.74
CA PRO A 16 -22.71 -10.91 -26.73
C PRO A 16 -22.09 -12.24 -27.17
N ASN A 17 -22.00 -12.49 -28.49
CA ASN A 17 -21.39 -13.73 -29.01
C ASN A 17 -19.87 -13.70 -28.83
N ASN A 18 -19.23 -12.53 -29.02
CA ASN A 18 -17.80 -12.36 -28.75
C ASN A 18 -17.51 -12.57 -27.26
N ILE A 19 -18.35 -12.00 -26.38
CA ILE A 19 -18.21 -12.21 -24.92
C ILE A 19 -18.30 -13.68 -24.56
N ARG A 20 -19.32 -14.41 -25.07
CA ARG A 20 -19.49 -15.86 -24.83
C ARG A 20 -18.30 -16.68 -25.34
N LEU A 21 -17.80 -16.35 -26.52
CA LEU A 21 -16.64 -17.03 -27.09
C LEU A 21 -15.39 -16.81 -26.23
N LEU A 22 -15.10 -15.55 -25.84
CA LEU A 22 -13.97 -15.22 -24.97
C LEU A 22 -14.13 -15.83 -23.57
N ALA A 23 -15.31 -15.72 -22.97
CA ALA A 23 -15.59 -16.34 -21.68
C ALA A 23 -15.32 -17.85 -21.69
N SER A 24 -15.72 -18.55 -22.74
CA SER A 24 -15.47 -20.00 -22.89
C SER A 24 -14.00 -20.41 -22.97
N ILE A 25 -13.10 -19.45 -23.29
CA ILE A 25 -11.65 -19.68 -23.29
C ILE A 25 -11.09 -19.65 -21.85
N PHE A 26 -11.75 -18.90 -20.94
CA PHE A 26 -11.20 -18.51 -19.66
C PHE A 26 -11.99 -19.01 -18.44
N ASP A 27 -13.19 -19.56 -18.60
CA ASP A 27 -14.14 -19.94 -17.53
C ASP A 27 -13.57 -20.92 -16.49
N GLN A 28 -12.55 -21.70 -16.86
CA GLN A 28 -11.87 -22.62 -15.95
C GLN A 28 -10.73 -22.01 -15.16
N ASP A 29 -10.18 -20.86 -15.62
CA ASP A 29 -8.95 -20.28 -15.09
C ASP A 29 -9.20 -18.96 -14.35
N TYR A 30 -10.28 -18.24 -14.68
CA TYR A 30 -10.54 -16.87 -14.20
C TYR A 30 -12.00 -16.68 -13.78
N ASP A 31 -12.23 -15.70 -12.88
CA ASP A 31 -13.56 -15.18 -12.59
C ASP A 31 -13.93 -14.13 -13.64
N ILE A 32 -14.99 -14.39 -14.42
CA ILE A 32 -15.33 -13.61 -15.60
C ILE A 32 -16.38 -12.56 -15.28
N LEU A 33 -16.04 -11.31 -15.50
CA LEU A 33 -16.92 -10.16 -15.56
C LEU A 33 -17.13 -9.77 -17.01
N PHE A 34 -18.29 -9.18 -17.34
CA PHE A 34 -18.54 -8.70 -18.70
C PHE A 34 -19.28 -7.38 -18.73
N ALA A 35 -19.07 -6.61 -19.79
CA ALA A 35 -19.79 -5.38 -20.10
C ALA A 35 -20.13 -5.32 -21.58
N LEU A 36 -21.32 -4.80 -21.93
CA LEU A 36 -21.82 -4.68 -23.29
C LEU A 36 -21.59 -3.31 -23.92
N ASN A 37 -21.05 -2.35 -23.14
CA ASN A 37 -20.75 -1.01 -23.59
C ASN A 37 -19.65 -0.36 -22.75
N GLY A 38 -19.11 0.77 -23.23
CA GLY A 38 -18.00 1.45 -22.58
C GLY A 38 -18.32 2.03 -21.21
N GLN A 39 -19.55 2.52 -20.98
CA GLN A 39 -19.91 3.07 -19.66
C GLN A 39 -19.98 1.97 -18.61
N GLU A 40 -20.62 0.85 -18.92
CA GLU A 40 -20.69 -0.32 -18.03
C GLU A 40 -19.29 -0.84 -17.69
N ALA A 41 -18.36 -0.86 -18.67
CA ALA A 41 -16.97 -1.24 -18.47
C ALA A 41 -16.24 -0.35 -17.46
N ILE A 42 -16.46 0.98 -17.53
CA ILE A 42 -15.88 1.93 -16.58
C ILE A 42 -16.44 1.68 -15.17
N ASP A 43 -17.76 1.56 -15.05
CA ASP A 43 -18.44 1.37 -13.76
C ASP A 43 -17.99 0.07 -13.06
N ILE A 44 -17.95 -1.05 -13.80
CA ILE A 44 -17.44 -2.34 -13.31
C ILE A 44 -15.97 -2.24 -12.93
N SER A 45 -15.15 -1.55 -13.73
CA SER A 45 -13.72 -1.39 -13.43
C SER A 45 -13.48 -0.64 -12.12
N LEU A 46 -14.30 0.35 -11.80
CA LEU A 46 -14.23 1.12 -10.56
C LEU A 46 -14.71 0.33 -9.34
N LEU A 47 -15.80 -0.45 -9.51
CA LEU A 47 -16.42 -1.21 -8.44
C LEU A 47 -15.64 -2.50 -8.13
N GLU A 48 -15.36 -3.31 -9.16
CA GLU A 48 -14.86 -4.67 -9.03
C GLU A 48 -13.32 -4.76 -9.15
N ARG A 49 -12.67 -3.76 -9.74
CA ARG A 49 -11.21 -3.70 -9.94
C ARG A 49 -10.64 -4.99 -10.54
N PRO A 50 -10.99 -5.35 -11.79
CA PRO A 50 -10.53 -6.57 -12.42
C PRO A 50 -9.00 -6.63 -12.55
N ASP A 51 -8.45 -7.83 -12.66
CA ASP A 51 -7.02 -8.03 -12.83
C ASP A 51 -6.54 -7.74 -14.24
N LEU A 52 -7.43 -7.86 -15.23
CA LEU A 52 -7.20 -7.50 -16.62
C LEU A 52 -8.52 -7.18 -17.31
N ILE A 53 -8.48 -6.28 -18.29
CA ILE A 53 -9.62 -5.95 -19.15
C ILE A 53 -9.27 -6.33 -20.58
N ILE A 54 -10.14 -7.17 -21.22
CA ILE A 54 -10.17 -7.35 -22.66
C ILE A 54 -11.23 -6.38 -23.20
N LEU A 55 -10.84 -5.47 -24.08
CA LEU A 55 -11.68 -4.34 -24.50
C LEU A 55 -11.76 -4.24 -26.01
N ASP A 56 -12.96 -4.36 -26.56
CA ASP A 56 -13.17 -4.06 -27.97
C ASP A 56 -12.95 -2.55 -28.25
N VAL A 57 -12.25 -2.27 -29.34
CA VAL A 57 -12.01 -0.91 -29.81
C VAL A 57 -13.27 -0.32 -30.41
N MET A 58 -14.00 -1.10 -31.22
CA MET A 58 -15.13 -0.65 -32.01
C MET A 58 -16.45 -0.94 -31.29
N MET A 59 -16.88 -0.03 -30.45
CA MET A 59 -18.17 -0.11 -29.75
C MET A 59 -19.03 1.14 -30.08
N PRO A 60 -20.36 1.01 -30.12
CA PRO A 60 -21.24 2.16 -30.24
C PRO A 60 -21.14 3.06 -29.00
N ASP A 61 -21.46 4.36 -29.17
CA ASP A 61 -21.51 5.41 -28.16
C ASP A 61 -20.15 5.81 -27.56
N LEU A 62 -19.45 4.88 -26.89
CA LEU A 62 -18.16 5.13 -26.25
C LEU A 62 -17.14 4.12 -26.76
N ASP A 63 -16.21 4.57 -27.62
CA ASP A 63 -15.17 3.71 -28.18
C ASP A 63 -14.17 3.21 -27.13
N GLY A 64 -13.52 2.06 -27.44
CA GLY A 64 -12.57 1.42 -26.52
C GLY A 64 -11.37 2.31 -26.17
N TYR A 65 -10.94 3.20 -27.04
CA TYR A 65 -9.85 4.14 -26.75
C TYR A 65 -10.25 5.16 -25.67
N THR A 66 -11.47 5.67 -25.73
CA THR A 66 -12.01 6.60 -24.71
C THR A 66 -12.19 5.89 -23.37
N VAL A 67 -12.68 4.65 -23.37
CA VAL A 67 -12.77 3.79 -22.16
C VAL A 67 -11.39 3.59 -21.56
N CYS A 68 -10.41 3.19 -22.36
CA CYS A 68 -9.02 2.99 -21.91
C CYS A 68 -8.46 4.27 -21.26
N ARG A 69 -8.59 5.40 -21.91
CA ARG A 69 -8.12 6.70 -21.38
C ARG A 69 -8.77 7.03 -20.04
N THR A 70 -10.07 6.79 -19.89
CA THR A 70 -10.80 7.05 -18.66
C THR A 70 -10.29 6.18 -17.53
N ILE A 71 -10.13 4.87 -17.77
CA ILE A 71 -9.63 3.91 -16.79
C ILE A 71 -8.17 4.24 -16.40
N LYS A 72 -7.31 4.57 -17.38
CA LYS A 72 -5.90 4.89 -17.14
C LYS A 72 -5.67 6.22 -16.43
N ASN A 73 -6.60 7.15 -16.51
CA ASN A 73 -6.51 8.43 -15.79
C ASN A 73 -7.06 8.39 -14.35
N HIS A 74 -7.72 7.32 -13.95
CA HIS A 74 -8.30 7.22 -12.62
C HIS A 74 -7.32 6.53 -11.63
N PRO A 75 -7.06 7.10 -10.44
CA PRO A 75 -6.05 6.60 -9.49
C PRO A 75 -6.19 5.13 -9.10
N HIS A 76 -7.43 4.63 -9.00
CA HIS A 76 -7.71 3.25 -8.56
C HIS A 76 -7.72 2.21 -9.68
N THR A 77 -7.74 2.63 -10.94
CA THR A 77 -7.86 1.70 -12.09
C THR A 77 -6.71 1.84 -13.09
N LYS A 78 -5.86 2.87 -12.97
CA LYS A 78 -4.76 3.15 -13.91
C LYS A 78 -3.79 1.98 -14.12
N ASP A 79 -3.60 1.15 -13.10
CA ASP A 79 -2.66 0.04 -13.12
C ASP A 79 -3.26 -1.27 -13.66
N ILE A 80 -4.58 -1.30 -13.96
CA ILE A 80 -5.24 -2.46 -14.58
C ILE A 80 -4.73 -2.60 -16.02
N PRO A 81 -4.12 -3.73 -16.42
CA PRO A 81 -3.73 -3.96 -17.81
C PRO A 81 -4.96 -4.06 -18.71
N ILE A 82 -4.90 -3.42 -19.88
CA ILE A 82 -5.94 -3.42 -20.89
C ILE A 82 -5.37 -4.04 -22.15
N VAL A 83 -6.06 -5.07 -22.67
CA VAL A 83 -5.75 -5.73 -23.93
C VAL A 83 -6.86 -5.39 -24.91
N PHE A 84 -6.52 -4.70 -26.00
CA PHE A 84 -7.51 -4.36 -27.01
C PHE A 84 -7.85 -5.54 -27.92
N LEU A 85 -9.12 -5.63 -28.30
CA LEU A 85 -9.58 -6.42 -29.45
C LEU A 85 -9.80 -5.47 -30.64
N THR A 86 -9.16 -5.71 -31.76
CA THR A 86 -9.28 -4.85 -32.95
C THR A 86 -9.56 -5.64 -34.20
N ALA A 87 -10.43 -5.12 -35.07
CA ALA A 87 -10.67 -5.67 -36.41
C ALA A 87 -9.61 -5.21 -37.44
N HIS A 88 -8.86 -4.18 -37.13
CA HIS A 88 -7.84 -3.58 -38.01
C HIS A 88 -6.45 -3.82 -37.41
N CYS A 89 -5.54 -4.31 -38.27
CA CYS A 89 -4.13 -4.56 -37.93
C CYS A 89 -3.24 -3.42 -38.45
N ASP A 90 -3.76 -2.18 -38.50
CA ASP A 90 -2.95 -1.06 -38.94
C ASP A 90 -1.95 -0.66 -37.86
N VAL A 91 -0.68 -0.58 -38.22
CA VAL A 91 0.42 -0.24 -37.33
C VAL A 91 0.18 1.09 -36.61
N GLU A 92 -0.48 2.04 -37.24
CA GLU A 92 -0.81 3.34 -36.66
C GLU A 92 -1.82 3.24 -35.51
N GLU A 93 -2.82 2.36 -35.61
CA GLU A 93 -3.79 2.10 -34.53
C GLU A 93 -3.16 1.35 -33.37
N GLU A 94 -2.28 0.38 -33.62
CA GLU A 94 -1.51 -0.29 -32.56
C GLU A 94 -0.61 0.71 -31.78
N ILE A 95 0.13 1.56 -32.50
CA ILE A 95 0.97 2.58 -31.89
C ILE A 95 0.13 3.51 -31.01
N ARG A 96 -1.00 4.01 -31.55
CA ARG A 96 -1.90 4.90 -30.81
C ARG A 96 -2.40 4.29 -29.51
N GLY A 97 -2.80 3.04 -29.53
CA GLY A 97 -3.32 2.38 -28.34
C GLY A 97 -2.24 2.10 -27.29
N LEU A 98 -1.01 1.72 -27.71
CA LEU A 98 0.13 1.55 -26.80
C LEU A 98 0.51 2.88 -26.16
N GLU A 99 0.51 3.99 -26.89
CA GLU A 99 0.76 5.34 -26.35
C GLU A 99 -0.31 5.76 -25.33
N MET A 100 -1.55 5.26 -25.46
CA MET A 100 -2.62 5.46 -24.48
C MET A 100 -2.49 4.59 -23.21
N GLY A 101 -1.52 3.68 -23.17
CA GLY A 101 -1.23 2.82 -22.03
C GLY A 101 -1.90 1.44 -22.08
N ALA A 102 -2.33 0.99 -23.27
CA ALA A 102 -2.72 -0.42 -23.44
C ALA A 102 -1.52 -1.34 -23.20
N ALA A 103 -1.79 -2.53 -22.68
CA ALA A 103 -0.76 -3.51 -22.40
C ALA A 103 -0.46 -4.40 -23.61
N ASP A 104 -1.45 -4.66 -24.47
CA ASP A 104 -1.31 -5.51 -25.65
C ASP A 104 -2.53 -5.35 -26.59
N PHE A 105 -2.45 -5.99 -27.76
CA PHE A 105 -3.50 -6.05 -28.79
C PHE A 105 -3.75 -7.48 -29.25
N ILE A 106 -4.99 -7.76 -29.62
CA ILE A 106 -5.43 -9.02 -30.22
C ILE A 106 -6.28 -8.68 -31.45
N SER A 107 -5.84 -9.11 -32.63
CA SER A 107 -6.58 -8.91 -33.88
C SER A 107 -7.75 -9.90 -34.02
N LYS A 108 -8.88 -9.43 -34.49
CA LYS A 108 -10.01 -10.26 -34.95
C LYS A 108 -9.78 -10.71 -36.43
N PRO A 109 -10.02 -11.95 -36.82
CA PRO A 109 -10.47 -13.05 -35.99
C PRO A 109 -9.35 -13.58 -35.08
N PHE A 110 -9.66 -13.83 -33.84
CA PHE A 110 -8.67 -14.27 -32.87
C PHE A 110 -8.63 -15.78 -32.70
N TYR A 111 -7.43 -16.29 -32.44
CA TYR A 111 -7.21 -17.69 -32.13
C TYR A 111 -7.23 -17.91 -30.61
N PRO A 112 -8.09 -18.79 -30.06
CA PRO A 112 -8.23 -19.01 -28.62
C PRO A 112 -6.91 -19.21 -27.88
N LYS A 113 -5.99 -19.98 -28.46
CA LYS A 113 -4.68 -20.26 -27.87
C LYS A 113 -3.81 -19.00 -27.77
N ILE A 114 -3.86 -18.11 -28.77
CA ILE A 114 -3.10 -16.85 -28.75
C ILE A 114 -3.68 -15.89 -27.70
N VAL A 115 -5.02 -15.76 -27.65
CA VAL A 115 -5.71 -14.95 -26.66
C VAL A 115 -5.34 -15.41 -25.25
N LYS A 116 -5.40 -16.73 -24.98
CA LYS A 116 -5.07 -17.30 -23.68
C LYS A 116 -3.63 -16.97 -23.27
N ILE A 117 -2.65 -17.13 -24.17
CA ILE A 117 -1.24 -16.83 -23.89
C ILE A 117 -1.04 -15.34 -23.61
N ARG A 118 -1.62 -14.43 -24.39
CA ARG A 118 -1.45 -12.99 -24.21
C ARG A 118 -2.05 -12.53 -22.89
N VAL A 119 -3.26 -12.97 -22.56
CA VAL A 119 -3.93 -12.63 -21.30
C VAL A 119 -3.16 -13.17 -20.09
N SER A 120 -2.75 -14.45 -20.11
CA SER A 120 -1.97 -15.00 -18.99
C SER A 120 -0.64 -14.26 -18.79
N ASN A 121 0.08 -13.92 -19.85
CA ASN A 121 1.32 -13.16 -19.75
C ASN A 121 1.11 -11.78 -19.11
N GLN A 122 0.03 -11.07 -19.46
CA GLN A 122 -0.25 -9.76 -18.88
C GLN A 122 -0.64 -9.84 -17.39
N ILE A 123 -1.40 -10.87 -17.00
CA ILE A 123 -1.75 -11.12 -15.60
C ILE A 123 -0.49 -11.49 -14.79
N GLU A 124 0.36 -12.37 -15.31
CA GLU A 124 1.63 -12.72 -14.67
C GLU A 124 2.54 -11.49 -14.50
N LEU A 125 2.63 -10.65 -15.54
CA LEU A 125 3.42 -9.41 -15.49
C LEU A 125 2.88 -8.43 -14.43
N LYS A 126 1.55 -8.28 -14.35
CA LYS A 126 0.90 -7.48 -13.30
C LYS A 126 1.29 -7.98 -11.90
N TYR A 127 1.11 -9.27 -11.63
CA TYR A 127 1.41 -9.85 -10.33
C TYR A 127 2.91 -9.80 -10.00
N ALA A 128 3.79 -10.00 -10.98
CA ALA A 128 5.22 -9.84 -10.79
C ALA A 128 5.58 -8.39 -10.41
N ARG A 129 4.98 -7.40 -11.08
CA ARG A 129 5.16 -5.97 -10.77
C ARG A 129 4.63 -5.63 -9.38
N GLU A 130 3.43 -6.08 -9.01
CA GLU A 130 2.86 -5.88 -7.68
C GLU A 130 3.72 -6.50 -6.58
N LYS A 131 4.22 -7.73 -6.82
CA LYS A 131 5.13 -8.41 -5.90
C LYS A 131 6.44 -7.65 -5.73
N LEU A 132 7.05 -7.18 -6.81
CA LEU A 132 8.28 -6.37 -6.76
C LEU A 132 8.03 -5.06 -6.01
N THR A 133 6.93 -4.37 -6.28
CA THR A 133 6.55 -3.15 -5.56
C THR A 133 6.39 -3.45 -4.08
N LYS A 134 5.64 -4.49 -3.72
CA LYS A 134 5.46 -4.89 -2.32
C LYS A 134 6.78 -5.20 -1.63
N LEU A 135 7.69 -5.96 -2.26
CA LEU A 135 9.02 -6.25 -1.72
C LEU A 135 9.88 -4.98 -1.54
N ALA A 136 9.70 -3.99 -2.41
CA ALA A 136 10.45 -2.73 -2.34
C ALA A 136 9.97 -1.81 -1.21
N ILE A 137 8.68 -1.87 -0.80
CA ILE A 137 8.05 -0.93 0.13
C ILE A 137 7.69 -1.53 1.49
N THR A 138 7.66 -2.88 1.65
CA THR A 138 7.32 -3.52 2.94
C THR A 138 8.54 -4.12 3.62
N ASP A 139 8.48 -4.21 4.95
CA ASP A 139 9.39 -5.01 5.76
C ASP A 139 8.99 -6.49 5.71
N GLY A 140 9.94 -7.34 5.36
CA GLY A 140 9.69 -8.77 5.13
C GLY A 140 9.25 -9.57 6.35
N LEU A 141 9.56 -9.10 7.57
CA LEU A 141 9.17 -9.76 8.81
C LEU A 141 7.77 -9.33 9.26
N THR A 142 7.54 -8.04 9.31
CA THR A 142 6.34 -7.46 9.93
C THR A 142 5.21 -7.17 8.95
N GLY A 143 5.50 -7.12 7.64
CA GLY A 143 4.53 -6.84 6.60
C GLY A 143 4.06 -5.38 6.49
N ILE A 144 4.42 -4.50 7.44
CA ILE A 144 4.19 -3.05 7.36
C ILE A 144 5.25 -2.39 6.46
N ALA A 145 5.15 -1.09 6.24
CA ALA A 145 6.14 -0.37 5.43
C ALA A 145 7.57 -0.51 5.97
N ASN A 146 8.55 -0.55 5.08
CA ASN A 146 9.96 -0.52 5.45
C ASN A 146 10.48 0.92 5.61
N ARG A 147 11.71 1.08 6.12
CA ARG A 147 12.36 2.37 6.33
C ARG A 147 12.44 3.20 5.05
N ARG A 148 12.80 2.58 3.92
CA ARG A 148 12.93 3.30 2.65
C ARG A 148 11.62 3.96 2.26
N TYR A 149 10.54 3.23 2.35
CA TYR A 149 9.21 3.76 2.01
C TYR A 149 8.73 4.78 3.05
N PHE A 150 9.12 4.65 4.33
CA PHE A 150 8.91 5.68 5.34
C PHE A 150 9.59 7.01 4.97
N ASP A 151 10.87 6.96 4.56
CA ASP A 151 11.62 8.16 4.19
C ASP A 151 10.98 8.87 2.97
N ASP A 152 10.54 8.10 1.97
CA ASP A 152 9.84 8.62 0.79
C ASP A 152 8.48 9.27 1.18
N GLN A 153 7.69 8.61 2.02
CA GLN A 153 6.41 9.13 2.50
C GLN A 153 6.57 10.35 3.38
N LEU A 154 7.57 10.39 4.23
CA LEU A 154 7.87 11.56 5.06
C LEU A 154 8.21 12.78 4.21
N ALA A 155 9.02 12.62 3.16
CA ALA A 155 9.34 13.70 2.23
C ALA A 155 8.10 14.21 1.46
N HIS A 156 7.22 13.29 1.06
CA HIS A 156 5.96 13.61 0.39
C HIS A 156 5.00 14.37 1.31
N GLU A 157 4.73 13.85 2.52
CA GLU A 157 3.81 14.49 3.48
C GLU A 157 4.38 15.80 4.03
N TRP A 158 5.70 15.94 4.17
CA TRP A 158 6.34 17.20 4.49
C TRP A 158 6.06 18.28 3.44
N THR A 159 6.23 17.93 2.17
CA THR A 159 5.96 18.84 1.04
C THR A 159 4.50 19.23 0.97
N ARG A 160 3.60 18.27 1.19
CA ARG A 160 2.15 18.47 1.24
C ARG A 160 1.75 19.39 2.39
N ALA A 161 2.22 19.11 3.60
CA ALA A 161 1.93 19.88 4.81
C ALA A 161 2.43 21.33 4.67
N ARG A 162 3.63 21.53 4.06
CA ARG A 162 4.16 22.86 3.76
C ARG A 162 3.25 23.64 2.81
N ARG A 163 2.79 23.01 1.73
CA ARG A 163 1.91 23.65 0.74
C ARG A 163 0.56 24.05 1.32
N LEU A 164 0.02 23.23 2.22
CA LEU A 164 -1.28 23.44 2.86
C LEU A 164 -1.20 24.20 4.20
N ASN A 165 0.01 24.59 4.63
CA ASN A 165 0.27 25.20 5.94
C ASN A 165 -0.33 24.40 7.11
N GLN A 166 -0.15 23.07 7.06
CA GLN A 166 -0.67 22.13 8.04
C GLN A 166 0.43 21.55 8.93
N THR A 167 0.05 21.02 10.08
CA THR A 167 0.95 20.33 10.99
C THR A 167 1.24 18.92 10.49
N LEU A 168 2.45 18.44 10.80
CA LEU A 168 2.87 17.07 10.62
C LEU A 168 3.48 16.59 11.94
N ALA A 169 3.02 15.44 12.42
CA ALA A 169 3.61 14.78 13.57
C ALA A 169 4.33 13.50 13.18
N ILE A 170 5.38 13.15 13.94
CA ILE A 170 6.11 11.88 13.83
C ILE A 170 6.16 11.27 15.24
N ALA A 171 5.94 9.96 15.32
CA ALA A 171 6.23 9.16 16.50
C ALA A 171 7.35 8.17 16.16
N MET A 172 8.48 8.24 16.90
CA MET A 172 9.53 7.22 16.89
C MET A 172 9.30 6.27 18.06
N ILE A 173 9.37 5.00 17.82
CA ILE A 173 8.97 3.93 18.75
C ILE A 173 10.06 2.88 18.83
N ASP A 174 10.31 2.40 20.03
CA ASP A 174 11.31 1.37 20.28
C ASP A 174 10.78 0.35 21.30
N VAL A 175 11.04 -0.93 21.04
CA VAL A 175 10.64 -2.00 21.97
C VAL A 175 11.62 -2.08 23.14
N ASP A 176 11.08 -1.83 24.33
CA ASP A 176 11.90 -1.76 25.54
C ASP A 176 12.59 -3.09 25.84
N TRP A 177 13.91 -3.03 26.10
CA TRP A 177 14.78 -4.18 26.42
C TRP A 177 14.72 -5.32 25.40
N PHE A 178 14.48 -5.03 24.13
CA PHE A 178 14.32 -6.06 23.09
C PHE A 178 15.54 -6.99 22.97
N LYS A 179 16.77 -6.48 23.17
CA LYS A 179 17.96 -7.34 23.22
C LYS A 179 17.86 -8.39 24.32
N LYS A 180 17.45 -8.02 25.55
CA LYS A 180 17.25 -8.98 26.65
C LYS A 180 16.14 -9.99 26.32
N TYR A 181 15.11 -9.53 25.62
CA TYR A 181 14.04 -10.39 25.13
C TYR A 181 14.59 -11.47 24.20
N ASN A 182 15.37 -11.09 23.18
CA ASN A 182 16.00 -12.01 22.24
C ASN A 182 16.97 -12.98 22.94
N ASP A 183 17.76 -12.48 23.89
CA ASP A 183 18.71 -13.31 24.63
C ASP A 183 18.00 -14.40 25.46
N HIS A 184 16.75 -14.17 25.90
CA HIS A 184 15.97 -15.11 26.69
C HIS A 184 15.05 -16.02 25.84
N TYR A 185 14.30 -15.44 24.86
CA TYR A 185 13.29 -16.18 24.08
C TYR A 185 13.80 -16.63 22.71
N GLY A 186 15.05 -16.29 22.35
CA GLY A 186 15.65 -16.57 21.05
C GLY A 186 15.14 -15.61 19.95
N HIS A 187 15.83 -15.64 18.80
CA HIS A 187 15.50 -14.77 17.68
C HIS A 187 14.09 -15.01 17.11
N GLN A 188 13.62 -16.25 17.08
CA GLN A 188 12.26 -16.55 16.61
C GLN A 188 11.20 -15.92 17.51
N GLY A 189 11.40 -15.98 18.84
CA GLY A 189 10.50 -15.30 19.80
C GLY A 189 10.52 -13.77 19.61
N GLY A 190 11.69 -13.20 19.31
CA GLY A 190 11.82 -11.79 18.95
C GLY A 190 11.10 -11.42 17.67
N ASP A 191 11.18 -12.25 16.64
CA ASP A 191 10.46 -12.05 15.39
C ASP A 191 8.94 -12.06 15.61
N ASP A 192 8.42 -13.01 16.36
CA ASP A 192 7.01 -13.10 16.73
C ASP A 192 6.56 -11.85 17.53
N CYS A 193 7.40 -11.38 18.46
CA CYS A 193 7.17 -10.16 19.23
C CYS A 193 7.06 -8.92 18.30
N LEU A 194 8.00 -8.75 17.37
CA LEU A 194 7.96 -7.62 16.41
C LEU A 194 6.73 -7.65 15.51
N GLN A 195 6.26 -8.84 15.12
CA GLN A 195 5.00 -8.97 14.37
C GLN A 195 3.79 -8.53 15.20
N GLN A 196 3.74 -8.89 16.49
CA GLN A 196 2.68 -8.46 17.41
C GLN A 196 2.70 -6.94 17.59
N VAL A 197 3.90 -6.35 17.78
CA VAL A 197 4.06 -4.89 17.85
C VAL A 197 3.53 -4.22 16.58
N ALA A 198 3.94 -4.69 15.39
CA ALA A 198 3.47 -4.14 14.12
C ALA A 198 1.95 -4.21 13.98
N ASN A 199 1.33 -5.31 14.42
CA ASN A 199 -0.13 -5.47 14.43
C ASN A 199 -0.80 -4.44 15.37
N VAL A 200 -0.25 -4.22 16.57
CA VAL A 200 -0.78 -3.21 17.50
C VAL A 200 -0.70 -1.82 16.89
N LEU A 201 0.45 -1.44 16.33
CA LEU A 201 0.65 -0.13 15.70
C LEU A 201 -0.36 0.11 14.59
N SER A 202 -0.54 -0.86 13.68
CA SER A 202 -1.49 -0.78 12.57
C SER A 202 -2.94 -0.73 13.02
N ASN A 203 -3.26 -1.37 14.15
CA ASN A 203 -4.61 -1.38 14.70
C ASN A 203 -4.96 -0.11 15.49
N VAL A 204 -4.00 0.63 15.99
CA VAL A 204 -4.22 1.90 16.72
C VAL A 204 -4.16 3.09 15.77
N ALA A 205 -3.20 3.15 14.86
CA ALA A 205 -3.10 4.15 13.80
C ALA A 205 -4.02 3.78 12.63
N LYS A 206 -5.33 4.07 12.75
CA LYS A 206 -6.38 3.59 11.83
C LYS A 206 -6.81 4.58 10.76
N ARG A 207 -6.33 5.83 10.80
CA ARG A 207 -6.72 6.79 9.75
C ARG A 207 -6.03 6.41 8.46
N ASP A 208 -6.72 6.52 7.34
CA ASP A 208 -6.12 6.26 6.00
C ASP A 208 -4.88 7.13 5.74
N SER A 209 -4.76 8.26 6.43
CA SER A 209 -3.61 9.17 6.36
C SER A 209 -2.45 8.78 7.27
N ASP A 210 -2.67 7.93 8.27
CA ASP A 210 -1.63 7.52 9.21
C ASP A 210 -0.74 6.46 8.55
N PHE A 211 0.56 6.61 8.69
CA PHE A 211 1.51 5.76 8.00
C PHE A 211 2.46 5.10 8.99
N VAL A 212 2.39 3.77 9.09
CA VAL A 212 3.17 2.95 10.04
C VAL A 212 4.28 2.22 9.31
N ALA A 213 5.50 2.25 9.85
CA ALA A 213 6.66 1.58 9.27
C ALA A 213 7.57 0.96 10.34
N ARG A 214 8.30 -0.09 9.95
CA ARG A 214 9.46 -0.57 10.70
C ARG A 214 10.68 0.21 10.25
N TYR A 215 11.26 0.99 11.17
CA TYR A 215 12.38 1.89 10.88
C TYR A 215 13.71 1.13 10.86
N GLY A 216 13.86 0.07 11.67
CA GLY A 216 15.00 -0.85 11.66
C GLY A 216 15.16 -1.59 12.98
N GLY A 217 15.59 -2.84 12.94
CA GLY A 217 15.72 -3.65 14.16
C GLY A 217 14.41 -3.75 14.95
N GLU A 218 14.42 -3.22 16.16
CA GLU A 218 13.26 -3.09 17.06
C GLU A 218 12.58 -1.72 17.01
N GLU A 219 12.98 -0.86 16.08
CA GLU A 219 12.45 0.50 15.95
C GLU A 219 11.32 0.58 14.92
N PHE A 220 10.28 1.31 15.28
CA PHE A 220 9.15 1.62 14.42
C PHE A 220 8.94 3.14 14.34
N ALA A 221 8.24 3.57 13.30
CA ALA A 221 7.92 4.99 13.12
C ALA A 221 6.50 5.16 12.57
N ILE A 222 5.84 6.26 12.97
CA ILE A 222 4.51 6.63 12.45
C ILE A 222 4.56 8.07 11.98
N ILE A 223 4.03 8.31 10.77
CA ILE A 223 3.76 9.65 10.24
C ILE A 223 2.28 9.94 10.47
N LEU A 224 1.96 11.09 11.05
CA LEU A 224 0.62 11.53 11.41
C LEU A 224 0.33 12.90 10.76
N PRO A 225 -0.17 12.93 9.52
CA PRO A 225 -0.52 14.17 8.84
C PRO A 225 -1.66 14.91 9.55
N MET A 226 -1.64 16.24 9.50
CA MET A 226 -2.68 17.13 10.05
C MET A 226 -2.99 16.84 11.54
N THR A 227 -1.98 16.43 12.32
CA THR A 227 -2.16 16.02 13.71
C THR A 227 -1.47 17.02 14.64
N GLN A 228 -2.19 17.51 15.65
CA GLN A 228 -1.70 18.40 16.69
C GLN A 228 -0.97 17.61 17.79
N ALA A 229 -0.20 18.31 18.60
CA ALA A 229 0.69 17.72 19.61
C ALA A 229 -0.06 16.85 20.62
N GLU A 230 -1.20 17.31 21.10
CA GLU A 230 -2.02 16.61 22.07
C GLU A 230 -2.54 15.29 21.51
N ASN A 231 -3.07 15.32 20.29
CA ASN A 231 -3.62 14.13 19.62
C ASN A 231 -2.54 13.11 19.26
N ALA A 232 -1.34 13.57 18.83
CA ALA A 232 -0.21 12.71 18.54
C ALA A 232 0.31 12.02 19.81
N LEU A 233 0.38 12.76 20.91
CA LEU A 233 0.79 12.22 22.20
C LEU A 233 -0.26 11.25 22.76
N GLU A 234 -1.55 11.54 22.63
CA GLU A 234 -2.64 10.66 23.06
C GLU A 234 -2.63 9.34 22.26
N LEU A 235 -2.51 9.39 20.94
CA LEU A 235 -2.35 8.21 20.09
C LEU A 235 -1.17 7.34 20.57
N SER A 236 -0.03 7.99 20.84
CA SER A 236 1.19 7.31 21.29
C SER A 236 1.04 6.65 22.65
N LYS A 237 0.31 7.28 23.57
CA LYS A 237 -0.05 6.67 24.87
C LYS A 237 -0.98 5.46 24.68
N ASN A 238 -1.94 5.57 23.78
CA ASN A 238 -2.85 4.46 23.45
C ASN A 238 -2.11 3.27 22.82
N ILE A 239 -1.05 3.52 22.05
CA ILE A 239 -0.16 2.48 21.53
C ILE A 239 0.55 1.75 22.68
N CYS A 240 1.18 2.48 23.60
CA CYS A 240 1.84 1.86 24.77
C CYS A 240 0.84 1.03 25.57
N LEU A 241 -0.36 1.55 25.84
CA LEU A 241 -1.40 0.85 26.59
C LEU A 241 -1.88 -0.39 25.83
N ALA A 242 -2.14 -0.29 24.53
CA ALA A 242 -2.61 -1.40 23.72
C ALA A 242 -1.61 -2.57 23.70
N LEU A 243 -0.31 -2.29 23.60
CA LEU A 243 0.70 -3.35 23.71
C LEU A 243 0.79 -3.93 25.10
N SER A 244 0.80 -3.10 26.15
CA SER A 244 0.82 -3.57 27.55
C SER A 244 -0.36 -4.49 27.86
N ASN A 245 -1.54 -4.20 27.31
CA ASN A 245 -2.75 -5.02 27.50
C ASN A 245 -2.68 -6.39 26.81
N LEU A 246 -1.75 -6.63 25.91
CA LEU A 246 -1.51 -7.98 25.35
C LEU A 246 -0.77 -8.88 26.33
N GLU A 247 -0.19 -8.32 27.38
CA GLU A 247 0.56 -9.04 28.42
C GLU A 247 1.60 -10.03 27.83
N LEU A 248 2.25 -9.69 26.72
CA LEU A 248 3.29 -10.51 26.10
C LEU A 248 4.41 -10.72 27.11
N PRO A 249 4.70 -11.95 27.58
CA PRO A 249 5.63 -12.16 28.67
C PRO A 249 7.04 -11.68 28.35
N HIS A 250 7.66 -10.91 29.25
CA HIS A 250 9.06 -10.50 29.20
C HIS A 250 9.68 -10.58 30.60
N VAL A 251 10.14 -11.75 31.00
CA VAL A 251 10.62 -12.04 32.36
C VAL A 251 11.82 -11.20 32.80
N LEU A 252 12.59 -10.64 31.84
CA LEU A 252 13.75 -9.78 32.12
C LEU A 252 13.41 -8.29 32.02
N SER A 253 12.14 -7.94 31.85
CA SER A 253 11.64 -6.57 31.93
C SER A 253 11.16 -6.25 33.32
N ASP A 254 11.39 -5.00 33.78
CA ASP A 254 10.87 -4.53 35.07
C ASP A 254 9.33 -4.49 35.12
N PHE A 255 8.67 -4.56 33.96
CA PHE A 255 7.20 -4.59 33.82
C PHE A 255 6.63 -6.01 33.75
N GLY A 256 7.47 -7.06 33.60
CA GLY A 256 7.04 -8.44 33.42
C GLY A 256 6.48 -8.77 32.04
N HIS A 257 6.26 -7.77 31.19
CA HIS A 257 5.74 -7.90 29.83
C HIS A 257 6.47 -6.94 28.87
N VAL A 258 6.23 -7.13 27.55
CA VAL A 258 6.80 -6.29 26.50
C VAL A 258 6.14 -4.90 26.55
N THR A 259 6.96 -3.85 26.51
CA THR A 259 6.53 -2.45 26.51
C THR A 259 7.22 -1.64 25.41
N LEU A 260 6.71 -0.44 25.16
CA LEU A 260 7.25 0.49 24.16
C LEU A 260 7.62 1.83 24.80
N SER A 261 8.73 2.39 24.37
CA SER A 261 9.02 3.80 24.52
C SER A 261 8.70 4.53 23.22
N VAL A 262 8.07 5.70 23.33
CA VAL A 262 7.64 6.49 22.17
C VAL A 262 8.08 7.94 22.32
N GLY A 263 8.76 8.47 21.32
CA GLY A 263 9.10 9.87 21.20
C GLY A 263 8.27 10.54 20.11
N VAL A 264 7.59 11.62 20.45
CA VAL A 264 6.69 12.35 19.54
C VAL A 264 7.26 13.72 19.24
N ALA A 265 7.28 14.12 17.98
CA ALA A 265 7.54 15.49 17.58
C ALA A 265 6.49 16.00 16.62
N VAL A 266 6.14 17.28 16.74
CA VAL A 266 5.15 17.94 15.88
C VAL A 266 5.74 19.23 15.34
N GLY A 267 5.52 19.49 14.07
CA GLY A 267 5.99 20.71 13.43
C GLY A 267 5.09 21.14 12.28
N CYS A 268 5.08 22.45 12.04
CA CYS A 268 4.52 23.01 10.81
C CYS A 268 5.70 23.30 9.87
N PRO A 269 5.80 22.64 8.70
CA PRO A 269 6.91 22.83 7.77
C PRO A 269 7.03 24.30 7.31
N LYS A 270 8.16 24.94 7.61
CA LYS A 270 8.52 26.30 7.18
C LYS A 270 9.67 26.26 6.17
N GLN A 271 10.01 27.41 5.56
CA GLN A 271 11.04 27.49 4.51
C GLN A 271 12.41 26.96 4.95
N ASN A 272 12.79 27.11 6.23
CA ASN A 272 14.11 26.74 6.75
C ASN A 272 14.09 25.47 7.63
N THR A 273 13.01 24.68 7.60
CA THR A 273 12.90 23.42 8.34
C THR A 273 12.93 22.23 7.40
N THR A 274 13.41 21.10 7.88
CA THR A 274 13.52 19.86 7.09
C THR A 274 12.80 18.71 7.79
N PRO A 275 12.34 17.68 7.04
CA PRO A 275 11.77 16.47 7.65
C PRO A 275 12.75 15.83 8.66
N ARG A 276 14.05 15.92 8.37
CA ARG A 276 15.11 15.38 9.24
C ARG A 276 15.14 16.05 10.62
N ASN A 277 14.86 17.36 10.70
CA ASN A 277 14.79 18.05 12.00
C ASN A 277 13.63 17.51 12.84
N LEU A 278 12.48 17.27 12.23
CA LEU A 278 11.32 16.71 12.92
C LEU A 278 11.62 15.30 13.44
N LEU A 279 12.27 14.46 12.61
CA LEU A 279 12.70 13.12 13.00
C LEU A 279 13.69 13.14 14.17
N LEU A 280 14.71 14.01 14.11
CA LEU A 280 15.69 14.16 15.20
C LEU A 280 15.03 14.63 16.52
N ASN A 281 13.99 15.44 16.44
CA ASN A 281 13.25 15.87 17.63
C ASN A 281 12.43 14.72 18.23
N ALA A 282 11.85 13.86 17.40
CA ALA A 282 11.17 12.64 17.84
C ALA A 282 12.16 11.67 18.50
N ASP A 283 13.37 11.48 17.94
CA ASP A 283 14.42 10.65 18.53
C ASP A 283 14.87 11.17 19.90
N LYS A 284 15.02 12.48 20.06
CA LYS A 284 15.35 13.09 21.37
C LYS A 284 14.26 12.83 22.41
N ALA A 285 12.99 12.92 22.00
CA ALA A 285 11.86 12.60 22.86
C ALA A 285 11.81 11.11 23.22
N LEU A 286 12.13 10.22 22.26
CA LEU A 286 12.24 8.78 22.51
C LEU A 286 13.35 8.46 23.52
N TYR A 287 14.51 9.10 23.37
CA TYR A 287 15.59 8.98 24.34
C TYR A 287 15.13 9.40 25.74
N THR A 288 14.43 10.54 25.85
CA THR A 288 13.85 11.01 27.12
C THR A 288 12.83 10.03 27.69
N ALA A 289 12.02 9.38 26.85
CA ALA A 289 11.07 8.34 27.29
C ALA A 289 11.82 7.14 27.93
N LYS A 290 12.92 6.71 27.30
CA LYS A 290 13.77 5.61 27.82
C LYS A 290 14.45 5.97 29.13
N GLU A 291 14.99 7.20 29.26
CA GLU A 291 15.65 7.66 30.51
C GLU A 291 14.66 7.81 31.67
N ASN A 292 13.44 8.27 31.39
CA ASN A 292 12.41 8.47 32.41
C ASN A 292 11.74 7.16 32.88
N GLY A 293 12.29 6.00 32.54
CA GLY A 293 11.83 4.70 33.03
C GLY A 293 10.99 3.92 32.03
N ARG A 294 11.05 4.22 30.74
CA ARG A 294 10.41 3.46 29.65
C ARG A 294 8.88 3.38 29.73
N ASN A 295 8.25 2.51 28.94
CA ASN A 295 6.79 2.26 28.89
C ASN A 295 5.98 3.56 28.87
N ARG A 296 6.33 4.48 28.00
CA ARG A 296 5.69 5.80 27.90
C ARG A 296 5.89 6.48 26.57
N ALA A 297 5.02 7.44 26.32
CA ALA A 297 5.16 8.42 25.25
C ALA A 297 5.61 9.78 25.80
N VAL A 298 6.57 10.42 25.15
CA VAL A 298 7.07 11.76 25.47
C VAL A 298 6.97 12.64 24.25
N LEU A 299 6.43 13.86 24.42
CA LEU A 299 6.39 14.88 23.40
C LEU A 299 7.68 15.71 23.46
N PHE A 300 8.30 15.93 22.31
CA PHE A 300 9.41 16.88 22.21
C PHE A 300 8.91 18.30 22.46
N VAL A 301 9.51 18.95 23.42
CA VAL A 301 9.32 20.39 23.71
C VAL A 301 10.67 21.06 23.50
N GLU A 302 10.69 22.07 22.62
CA GLU A 302 11.90 22.85 22.40
C GLU A 302 12.23 23.61 23.73
N THR A 303 13.27 23.16 24.42
CA THR A 303 13.81 23.89 25.56
C THR A 303 14.53 25.11 25.00
N GLY A 304 13.94 26.30 25.20
CA GLY A 304 14.48 27.57 24.79
C GLY A 304 15.83 27.91 25.43
#